data_98d8dcdc2c407ec96ccf8131b05472dd
#
_entry.id   98d8dcdc2c407ec96ccf8131b05472dd
#
_cell.length_a   1.000
_cell.length_b   1.000
_cell.length_c   1.000
_cell.angle_alpha   90.00
_cell.angle_beta   90.00
_cell.angle_gamma   90.00
#
_symmetry.space_group_name_H-M   'P 1'
#
loop_
_entity.id
_entity.type
_entity.pdbx_description
1 polymer ?
#
loop_
_entity_poly.entity_id
_entity_poly.type
_entity_poly.pdbx_seq_one_letter_code
_entity_poly.pdbx_strand_id
1 'polypeptide(L)'
;MNKKIKKLILLMLIMACFLAVSAVCAEEAGNSTVSSSTASDDGVNEPQSISLSPSKLSTTYASGKAFKVRAVDAKTKKPVGNVKILLKVFTGKKHKKVSVTTDSKGVAKYSASKLSIGKHKIIVNGKDTKQYSAKSKTSMVKVSKAKLKISAPKIKSIYKQNKKFKATVKNKESGKAMKGIRVLMKVFTGNKYKKYSLKTNKNGVVSINTKNLKKGTHKVTVNVKATSKVRKASAKSSIRTVDNAKHIKLKVNGHTLDVRLENIKATKELLNRLEKGDIKIKAREYGGFEKVGGLGFSLPASDKYISTSAGDIVLYEGNQISLFYESNSWDYTRIGKVQKVTAAELKSILGSGDVTLTLSRK
;
A
#
# COMPACT_ATOMS: atom_id res chain seq x y z
N MET A 1 -10.02 27.22 -9.52
CA MET A 1 -10.87 26.67 -10.61
C MET A 1 -11.45 25.33 -10.19
N ASN A 2 -12.78 25.25 -10.06
CA ASN A 2 -13.52 24.22 -9.31
C ASN A 2 -13.56 22.86 -10.05
N LYS A 3 -13.37 21.75 -9.31
CA LYS A 3 -13.33 20.36 -9.85
C LYS A 3 -14.58 19.96 -10.68
N LYS A 4 -15.71 20.66 -10.51
CA LYS A 4 -16.93 20.46 -11.32
C LYS A 4 -16.81 21.03 -12.74
N ILE A 5 -16.02 22.09 -12.94
CA ILE A 5 -15.81 22.74 -14.25
C ILE A 5 -14.90 21.89 -15.16
N LYS A 6 -13.88 21.19 -14.60
CA LYS A 6 -13.00 20.29 -15.38
C LYS A 6 -13.74 19.05 -15.90
N LYS A 7 -14.79 18.58 -15.20
CA LYS A 7 -15.61 17.45 -15.68
C LYS A 7 -16.58 17.83 -16.80
N LEU A 8 -17.02 19.09 -16.85
CA LEU A 8 -17.93 19.57 -17.89
C LEU A 8 -17.19 19.83 -19.22
N ILE A 9 -15.96 20.31 -19.16
CA ILE A 9 -15.10 20.55 -20.34
C ILE A 9 -14.65 19.24 -20.99
N LEU A 10 -14.41 18.18 -20.20
CA LEU A 10 -14.04 16.87 -20.74
C LEU A 10 -15.25 16.14 -21.40
N LEU A 11 -16.49 16.44 -20.99
CA LEU A 11 -17.70 15.87 -21.58
C LEU A 11 -18.09 16.54 -22.91
N MET A 12 -17.73 17.82 -23.08
CA MET A 12 -17.98 18.54 -24.35
C MET A 12 -16.97 18.23 -25.46
N LEU A 13 -15.76 17.77 -25.13
CA LEU A 13 -14.76 17.37 -26.13
C LEU A 13 -15.01 15.98 -26.75
N ILE A 14 -15.84 15.14 -26.11
CA ILE A 14 -16.17 13.79 -26.64
C ILE A 14 -17.39 13.83 -27.57
N MET A 15 -18.13 14.93 -27.58
CA MET A 15 -19.35 15.07 -28.41
C MET A 15 -19.14 15.80 -29.75
N ALA A 16 -17.92 16.24 -30.06
CA ALA A 16 -17.57 17.01 -31.26
C ALA A 16 -16.93 16.18 -32.39
N CYS A 17 -16.84 14.85 -32.27
CA CYS A 17 -16.24 13.99 -33.30
C CYS A 17 -17.22 13.09 -34.06
N PHE A 18 -18.52 13.40 -34.04
CA PHE A 18 -19.54 12.63 -34.78
C PHE A 18 -20.45 13.50 -35.58
N LEU A 19 -19.92 14.36 -36.44
CA LEU A 19 -20.73 15.03 -37.50
C LEU A 19 -19.77 15.64 -38.54
N ALA A 20 -19.41 14.87 -39.56
CA ALA A 20 -19.03 15.36 -40.88
C ALA A 20 -18.67 14.17 -41.80
N VAL A 21 -19.63 13.58 -42.45
CA VAL A 21 -19.54 13.15 -43.86
C VAL A 21 -20.96 13.00 -44.37
N SER A 22 -21.42 13.97 -45.08
CA SER A 22 -22.56 13.86 -46.02
C SER A 22 -22.40 14.94 -47.09
N ALA A 23 -22.60 14.50 -48.30
CA ALA A 23 -22.86 15.27 -49.51
C ALA A 23 -21.64 15.65 -50.37
N VAL A 24 -21.58 15.00 -51.52
CA VAL A 24 -21.71 15.70 -52.80
C VAL A 24 -22.32 14.72 -53.79
N CYS A 25 -23.52 15.07 -54.32
CA CYS A 25 -24.12 14.56 -55.53
C CYS A 25 -23.81 15.51 -56.69
N ALA A 26 -23.70 15.01 -57.88
CA ALA A 26 -24.18 15.64 -59.14
C ALA A 26 -24.12 14.56 -60.22
N GLU A 27 -25.23 14.18 -60.67
CA GLU A 27 -25.91 14.27 -61.95
C GLU A 27 -25.02 14.12 -63.19
N GLU A 28 -25.33 13.05 -63.97
CA GLU A 28 -25.66 13.25 -65.37
C GLU A 28 -26.56 12.11 -65.92
N ALA A 29 -27.53 12.50 -66.67
CA ALA A 29 -28.57 11.68 -67.27
C ALA A 29 -28.09 11.02 -68.56
N GLY A 30 -28.51 9.79 -68.81
CA GLY A 30 -28.34 9.05 -70.05
C GLY A 30 -29.40 7.99 -70.19
N ASN A 31 -30.40 8.31 -70.95
CA ASN A 31 -31.57 7.50 -71.33
C ASN A 31 -31.13 6.31 -72.23
N SER A 32 -31.58 5.08 -71.90
CA SER A 32 -32.00 4.11 -72.94
C SER A 32 -32.74 2.93 -72.31
N THR A 33 -33.79 2.62 -72.97
CA THR A 33 -34.94 1.78 -72.79
C THR A 33 -34.68 0.26 -72.67
N VAL A 34 -35.56 -0.39 -71.86
CA VAL A 34 -36.21 -1.69 -72.00
C VAL A 34 -35.44 -2.99 -71.90
N SER A 35 -35.66 -3.74 -70.85
CA SER A 35 -36.37 -5.05 -70.94
C SER A 35 -36.66 -5.57 -69.55
N SER A 36 -37.93 -5.83 -69.32
CA SER A 36 -38.47 -6.52 -68.17
C SER A 36 -37.96 -7.95 -68.12
N SER A 37 -37.40 -8.34 -66.97
CA SER A 37 -37.51 -9.69 -66.44
C SER A 37 -37.59 -9.60 -64.91
N THR A 38 -38.80 -9.74 -64.42
CA THR A 38 -39.14 -10.01 -63.03
C THR A 38 -38.53 -11.38 -62.70
N ALA A 39 -37.42 -11.34 -61.95
CA ALA A 39 -37.06 -12.43 -61.08
C ALA A 39 -36.87 -11.82 -59.67
N SER A 40 -37.91 -11.87 -58.88
CA SER A 40 -37.86 -11.74 -57.43
C SER A 40 -37.08 -12.95 -56.90
N ASP A 41 -35.77 -12.81 -56.90
CA ASP A 41 -34.90 -13.67 -56.06
C ASP A 41 -34.99 -13.12 -54.64
N ASP A 42 -36.01 -13.52 -53.91
CA ASP A 42 -36.01 -13.48 -52.45
C ASP A 42 -34.89 -14.40 -51.96
N GLY A 43 -33.64 -13.99 -52.13
CA GLY A 43 -32.48 -14.61 -51.59
C GLY A 43 -32.61 -14.67 -50.08
N VAL A 44 -33.23 -15.75 -49.60
CA VAL A 44 -33.20 -16.12 -48.19
C VAL A 44 -31.72 -16.38 -47.89
N ASN A 45 -31.02 -15.37 -47.43
CA ASN A 45 -29.65 -15.46 -46.98
C ASN A 45 -29.61 -16.53 -45.84
N GLU A 46 -29.22 -17.77 -46.19
CA GLU A 46 -29.06 -18.82 -45.18
C GLU A 46 -28.14 -18.34 -44.08
N PRO A 47 -28.48 -18.59 -42.79
CA PRO A 47 -27.66 -18.17 -41.70
C PRO A 47 -26.25 -18.74 -41.82
N GLN A 48 -25.22 -17.90 -41.71
CA GLN A 48 -23.82 -18.35 -41.73
C GLN A 48 -23.60 -19.42 -40.67
N SER A 49 -23.13 -20.59 -41.09
CA SER A 49 -22.82 -21.69 -40.16
C SER A 49 -21.52 -21.40 -39.40
N ILE A 50 -21.59 -21.34 -38.07
CA ILE A 50 -20.44 -21.10 -37.20
C ILE A 50 -20.15 -22.30 -36.27
N SER A 51 -18.87 -22.52 -36.00
CA SER A 51 -18.37 -23.49 -35.05
C SER A 51 -18.01 -22.81 -33.74
N LEU A 52 -18.57 -23.32 -32.64
CA LEU A 52 -18.27 -22.83 -31.26
C LEU A 52 -17.31 -23.77 -30.56
N SER A 53 -16.20 -23.22 -30.05
CA SER A 53 -15.17 -23.95 -29.30
C SER A 53 -15.03 -23.39 -27.89
N PRO A 54 -15.75 -23.94 -26.88
CA PRO A 54 -15.63 -23.54 -25.50
C PRO A 54 -14.37 -24.12 -24.84
N SER A 55 -13.64 -23.29 -24.09
CA SER A 55 -12.48 -23.70 -23.31
C SER A 55 -12.89 -24.54 -22.08
N LYS A 56 -12.07 -25.52 -21.66
CA LYS A 56 -12.08 -26.01 -20.28
C LYS A 56 -11.30 -25.05 -19.40
N LEU A 57 -11.79 -24.76 -18.19
CA LEU A 57 -11.10 -23.84 -17.27
C LEU A 57 -11.02 -24.42 -15.87
N SER A 58 -9.80 -24.59 -15.36
CA SER A 58 -9.52 -24.79 -13.94
C SER A 58 -8.85 -23.56 -13.37
N THR A 59 -9.42 -23.01 -12.29
CA THR A 59 -8.95 -21.77 -11.69
C THR A 59 -9.25 -21.71 -10.21
N THR A 60 -8.80 -20.63 -9.54
CA THR A 60 -9.06 -20.38 -8.13
C THR A 60 -9.97 -19.18 -7.93
N TYR A 61 -10.66 -19.13 -6.81
CA TYR A 61 -11.51 -18.01 -6.42
C TYR A 61 -10.77 -16.67 -6.54
N ALA A 62 -11.41 -15.69 -7.18
CA ALA A 62 -10.87 -14.35 -7.41
C ALA A 62 -9.53 -14.30 -8.18
N SER A 63 -9.25 -15.29 -9.02
CA SER A 63 -8.05 -15.29 -9.89
C SER A 63 -8.14 -14.25 -11.00
N GLY A 64 -9.36 -13.86 -11.41
CA GLY A 64 -9.61 -12.95 -12.54
C GLY A 64 -9.53 -13.62 -13.90
N LYS A 65 -9.40 -14.97 -13.96
CA LYS A 65 -9.49 -15.72 -15.22
C LYS A 65 -10.92 -15.75 -15.74
N ALA A 66 -11.06 -15.95 -17.04
CA ALA A 66 -12.34 -16.03 -17.73
C ALA A 66 -12.46 -17.35 -18.51
N PHE A 67 -13.65 -17.90 -18.50
CA PHE A 67 -14.08 -18.91 -19.47
C PHE A 67 -14.19 -18.26 -20.83
N LYS A 68 -13.71 -18.91 -21.88
CA LYS A 68 -13.68 -18.39 -23.27
C LYS A 68 -14.45 -19.30 -24.20
N VAL A 69 -15.14 -18.71 -25.15
CA VAL A 69 -15.74 -19.41 -26.29
C VAL A 69 -15.20 -18.75 -27.54
N ARG A 70 -14.62 -19.53 -28.42
CA ARG A 70 -14.19 -19.07 -29.74
C ARG A 70 -15.28 -19.43 -30.79
N ALA A 71 -15.67 -18.47 -31.60
CA ALA A 71 -16.55 -18.64 -32.74
C ALA A 71 -15.74 -18.46 -34.02
N VAL A 72 -15.84 -19.41 -34.91
CA VAL A 72 -15.24 -19.35 -36.26
C VAL A 72 -16.27 -19.76 -37.29
N ASP A 73 -16.15 -19.24 -38.50
CA ASP A 73 -16.88 -19.75 -39.64
C ASP A 73 -16.63 -21.25 -39.85
N ALA A 74 -17.68 -22.03 -40.08
CA ALA A 74 -17.56 -23.46 -40.14
C ALA A 74 -16.77 -23.97 -41.35
N LYS A 75 -16.81 -23.23 -42.47
CA LYS A 75 -16.12 -23.57 -43.73
C LYS A 75 -14.70 -23.00 -43.76
N THR A 76 -14.57 -21.67 -43.61
CA THR A 76 -13.32 -20.96 -43.81
C THR A 76 -12.42 -20.96 -42.57
N LYS A 77 -12.93 -21.34 -41.38
CA LYS A 77 -12.26 -21.29 -40.07
C LYS A 77 -11.82 -19.88 -39.62
N LYS A 78 -12.21 -18.81 -40.34
CA LYS A 78 -11.94 -17.44 -39.97
C LYS A 78 -12.69 -17.05 -38.69
N PRO A 79 -12.14 -16.19 -37.81
CA PRO A 79 -12.83 -15.70 -36.62
C PRO A 79 -14.10 -14.93 -36.97
N VAL A 80 -15.20 -15.14 -36.20
CA VAL A 80 -16.44 -14.39 -36.39
C VAL A 80 -16.69 -13.53 -35.17
N GLY A 81 -16.63 -12.21 -35.35
CA GLY A 81 -16.93 -11.20 -34.32
C GLY A 81 -18.41 -10.91 -34.21
N ASN A 82 -18.82 -10.21 -33.14
CA ASN A 82 -20.19 -9.76 -32.86
C ASN A 82 -21.24 -10.87 -32.73
N VAL A 83 -20.81 -12.14 -32.57
CA VAL A 83 -21.72 -13.27 -32.37
C VAL A 83 -22.24 -13.25 -30.93
N LYS A 84 -23.56 -13.15 -30.77
CA LYS A 84 -24.23 -13.23 -29.48
C LYS A 84 -24.43 -14.67 -29.06
N ILE A 85 -23.73 -15.12 -27.99
CA ILE A 85 -23.72 -16.48 -27.47
C ILE A 85 -24.48 -16.53 -26.17
N LEU A 86 -25.43 -17.48 -26.01
CA LEU A 86 -26.14 -17.71 -24.76
C LEU A 86 -25.46 -18.82 -23.96
N LEU A 87 -24.99 -18.50 -22.77
CA LEU A 87 -24.43 -19.46 -21.81
C LEU A 87 -25.48 -19.85 -20.78
N LYS A 88 -25.74 -21.16 -20.62
CA LYS A 88 -26.45 -21.72 -19.45
C LYS A 88 -25.37 -22.16 -18.44
N VAL A 89 -25.15 -21.38 -17.37
CA VAL A 89 -24.11 -21.62 -16.35
C VAL A 89 -24.73 -22.31 -15.15
N PHE A 90 -24.37 -23.52 -14.89
CA PHE A 90 -24.96 -24.35 -13.84
C PHE A 90 -24.21 -24.23 -12.51
N THR A 91 -24.98 -24.22 -11.43
CA THR A 91 -24.51 -24.37 -10.04
C THR A 91 -25.38 -25.42 -9.39
N GLY A 92 -24.89 -26.65 -9.33
CA GLY A 92 -25.70 -27.81 -9.02
C GLY A 92 -26.78 -28.02 -10.07
N LYS A 93 -28.04 -28.24 -9.64
CA LYS A 93 -29.21 -28.45 -10.52
C LYS A 93 -29.75 -27.11 -11.11
N LYS A 94 -29.44 -25.95 -10.49
CA LYS A 94 -29.91 -24.63 -10.96
C LYS A 94 -28.95 -24.06 -12.01
N HIS A 95 -29.48 -23.27 -12.95
CA HIS A 95 -28.66 -22.57 -13.93
C HIS A 95 -29.06 -21.10 -14.09
N LYS A 96 -28.11 -20.28 -14.50
CA LYS A 96 -28.31 -18.90 -14.90
C LYS A 96 -28.03 -18.76 -16.40
N LYS A 97 -28.90 -18.07 -17.13
CA LYS A 97 -28.67 -17.69 -18.52
C LYS A 97 -27.84 -16.40 -18.56
N VAL A 98 -26.78 -16.36 -19.36
CA VAL A 98 -25.89 -15.21 -19.54
C VAL A 98 -25.57 -15.04 -21.00
N SER A 99 -25.82 -13.87 -21.58
CA SER A 99 -25.42 -13.53 -22.92
C SER A 99 -23.99 -12.96 -22.92
N VAL A 100 -23.15 -13.40 -23.85
CA VAL A 100 -21.81 -12.87 -24.12
C VAL A 100 -21.64 -12.68 -25.61
N THR A 101 -20.82 -11.69 -26.02
CA THR A 101 -20.60 -11.40 -27.45
C THR A 101 -19.12 -11.63 -27.78
N THR A 102 -18.83 -12.13 -28.96
CA THR A 102 -17.44 -12.31 -29.44
C THR A 102 -16.85 -10.97 -29.83
N ASP A 103 -15.55 -10.81 -29.53
CA ASP A 103 -14.73 -9.70 -30.02
C ASP A 103 -14.31 -9.90 -31.48
N SER A 104 -13.60 -8.97 -32.09
CA SER A 104 -13.10 -9.05 -33.48
C SER A 104 -12.23 -10.27 -33.77
N LYS A 105 -11.68 -10.91 -32.72
CA LYS A 105 -10.91 -12.16 -32.81
C LYS A 105 -11.79 -13.41 -32.64
N GLY A 106 -13.12 -13.25 -32.66
CA GLY A 106 -14.07 -14.33 -32.47
C GLY A 106 -14.13 -14.89 -31.05
N VAL A 107 -13.71 -14.15 -30.00
CA VAL A 107 -13.62 -14.68 -28.63
C VAL A 107 -14.61 -13.98 -27.69
N ALA A 108 -15.58 -14.74 -27.18
CA ALA A 108 -16.43 -14.31 -26.08
C ALA A 108 -15.85 -14.73 -24.73
N LYS A 109 -16.01 -13.90 -23.67
CA LYS A 109 -15.44 -14.12 -22.34
C LYS A 109 -16.50 -14.03 -21.24
N TYR A 110 -16.49 -15.01 -20.33
CA TYR A 110 -17.29 -15.00 -19.12
C TYR A 110 -16.40 -15.08 -17.88
N SER A 111 -16.44 -14.09 -17.02
CA SER A 111 -15.55 -14.01 -15.85
C SER A 111 -15.84 -15.12 -14.84
N ALA A 112 -14.84 -15.94 -14.53
CA ALA A 112 -14.93 -16.96 -13.48
C ALA A 112 -15.08 -16.37 -12.07
N SER A 113 -14.87 -15.06 -11.87
CA SER A 113 -15.12 -14.39 -10.59
C SER A 113 -16.59 -14.34 -10.20
N LYS A 114 -17.49 -14.54 -11.16
CA LYS A 114 -18.94 -14.64 -10.94
C LYS A 114 -19.39 -16.06 -10.51
N LEU A 115 -18.47 -17.02 -10.46
CA LEU A 115 -18.74 -18.41 -10.10
C LEU A 115 -18.36 -18.70 -8.64
N SER A 116 -19.18 -19.52 -7.97
CA SER A 116 -18.87 -20.05 -6.64
C SER A 116 -17.74 -21.09 -6.71
N ILE A 117 -17.25 -21.52 -5.55
CA ILE A 117 -16.36 -22.69 -5.47
C ILE A 117 -17.15 -23.95 -5.91
N GLY A 118 -16.53 -24.75 -6.79
CA GLY A 118 -17.15 -25.97 -7.28
C GLY A 118 -16.86 -26.26 -8.77
N LYS A 119 -17.54 -27.25 -9.30
CA LYS A 119 -17.60 -27.58 -10.73
C LYS A 119 -18.86 -26.96 -11.33
N HIS A 120 -18.73 -26.26 -12.45
CA HIS A 120 -19.82 -25.59 -13.15
C HIS A 120 -19.87 -26.09 -14.59
N LYS A 121 -20.92 -26.87 -14.92
CA LYS A 121 -21.26 -27.19 -16.31
C LYS A 121 -21.69 -25.93 -17.01
N ILE A 122 -21.18 -25.67 -18.20
CA ILE A 122 -21.61 -24.56 -19.05
C ILE A 122 -22.08 -25.13 -20.38
N ILE A 123 -23.35 -24.92 -20.72
CA ILE A 123 -23.88 -25.20 -22.03
C ILE A 123 -23.79 -23.88 -22.82
N VAL A 124 -23.11 -23.96 -23.95
CA VAL A 124 -22.90 -22.86 -24.88
C VAL A 124 -23.87 -23.07 -26.03
N ASN A 125 -24.90 -22.23 -26.13
CA ASN A 125 -25.85 -22.25 -27.22
C ASN A 125 -25.54 -21.08 -28.17
N GLY A 126 -25.23 -21.40 -29.42
CA GLY A 126 -25.39 -20.47 -30.49
C GLY A 126 -26.88 -20.31 -30.69
N LYS A 127 -27.41 -19.11 -30.44
CA LYS A 127 -28.80 -18.87 -30.80
C LYS A 127 -28.85 -18.73 -32.32
N ASP A 128 -29.63 -19.61 -32.96
CA ASP A 128 -29.93 -19.42 -34.37
C ASP A 128 -30.59 -18.06 -34.53
N THR A 129 -29.93 -17.21 -35.23
CA THR A 129 -30.39 -15.86 -35.64
C THR A 129 -30.56 -15.87 -37.15
N LYS A 130 -31.21 -14.87 -37.71
CA LYS A 130 -31.21 -14.69 -39.17
C LYS A 130 -29.80 -14.64 -39.80
N GLN A 131 -28.76 -14.36 -38.97
CA GLN A 131 -27.39 -14.19 -39.45
C GLN A 131 -26.50 -15.42 -39.19
N TYR A 132 -26.74 -16.21 -38.10
CA TYR A 132 -25.84 -17.27 -37.69
C TYR A 132 -26.59 -18.51 -37.22
N SER A 133 -26.06 -19.68 -37.56
CA SER A 133 -26.49 -20.99 -37.05
C SER A 133 -25.31 -21.69 -36.36
N ALA A 134 -25.53 -22.25 -35.16
CA ALA A 134 -24.48 -22.92 -34.40
C ALA A 134 -25.01 -24.08 -33.54
N LYS A 135 -24.34 -25.23 -33.57
CA LYS A 135 -24.61 -26.37 -32.69
C LYS A 135 -24.19 -26.09 -31.25
N SER A 136 -25.04 -26.47 -30.30
CA SER A 136 -24.73 -26.35 -28.87
C SER A 136 -23.52 -27.18 -28.47
N LYS A 137 -22.69 -26.65 -27.56
CA LYS A 137 -21.53 -27.32 -26.98
C LYS A 137 -21.57 -27.26 -25.47
N THR A 138 -20.99 -28.26 -24.83
CA THR A 138 -20.89 -28.33 -23.37
C THR A 138 -19.44 -28.28 -22.94
N SER A 139 -19.16 -27.54 -21.86
CA SER A 139 -17.85 -27.46 -21.21
C SER A 139 -17.96 -27.36 -19.70
N MET A 140 -16.81 -27.32 -19.01
CA MET A 140 -16.71 -27.32 -17.56
C MET A 140 -15.75 -26.23 -17.07
N VAL A 141 -16.19 -25.50 -16.03
CA VAL A 141 -15.32 -24.62 -15.26
C VAL A 141 -15.20 -25.15 -13.83
N LYS A 142 -13.98 -25.40 -13.37
CA LYS A 142 -13.68 -25.78 -11.97
C LYS A 142 -13.08 -24.60 -11.24
N VAL A 143 -13.76 -24.12 -10.20
CA VAL A 143 -13.26 -23.07 -9.31
C VAL A 143 -12.87 -23.68 -7.97
N SER A 144 -11.62 -23.53 -7.57
CA SER A 144 -11.08 -24.04 -6.30
C SER A 144 -10.85 -22.90 -5.30
N LYS A 145 -10.69 -23.22 -4.00
CA LYS A 145 -10.30 -22.24 -2.98
C LYS A 145 -8.99 -21.58 -3.36
N ALA A 146 -8.91 -20.26 -3.24
CA ALA A 146 -7.70 -19.51 -3.55
C ALA A 146 -6.56 -19.88 -2.58
N LYS A 147 -5.37 -20.17 -3.13
CA LYS A 147 -4.11 -20.13 -2.39
C LYS A 147 -3.68 -18.68 -2.26
N LEU A 148 -3.23 -18.28 -1.08
CA LEU A 148 -2.84 -16.89 -0.79
C LEU A 148 -1.32 -16.74 -0.71
N LYS A 149 -0.80 -15.61 -1.19
CA LYS A 149 0.55 -15.11 -0.93
C LYS A 149 0.44 -13.92 0.00
N ILE A 150 1.04 -14.00 1.19
CA ILE A 150 1.10 -12.90 2.15
C ILE A 150 2.51 -12.32 2.08
N SER A 151 2.61 -11.02 1.81
CA SER A 151 3.85 -10.25 1.89
C SER A 151 3.77 -9.33 3.11
N ALA A 152 4.72 -9.47 4.01
CA ALA A 152 4.83 -8.69 5.25
C ALA A 152 6.29 -8.32 5.46
N PRO A 153 6.81 -7.26 4.84
CA PRO A 153 8.23 -6.89 4.92
C PRO A 153 8.61 -6.49 6.34
N LYS A 154 9.85 -6.77 6.73
CA LYS A 154 10.44 -6.24 7.97
C LYS A 154 10.55 -4.71 7.85
N ILE A 155 10.29 -3.99 8.94
CA ILE A 155 10.43 -2.53 8.96
C ILE A 155 11.21 -2.05 10.17
N LYS A 156 11.92 -0.91 10.01
CA LYS A 156 12.44 -0.08 11.09
C LYS A 156 11.43 1.03 11.38
N SER A 157 11.08 1.26 12.62
CA SER A 157 10.20 2.31 13.11
C SER A 157 10.93 3.14 14.16
N ILE A 158 10.58 4.41 14.28
CA ILE A 158 11.10 5.28 15.33
C ILE A 158 10.10 5.31 16.48
N TYR A 159 10.58 5.21 17.70
CA TYR A 159 9.76 5.25 18.91
C TYR A 159 8.91 6.52 18.97
N LYS A 160 7.65 6.39 19.34
CA LYS A 160 6.64 7.46 19.38
C LYS A 160 6.30 8.13 18.03
N GLN A 161 6.93 7.75 16.91
CA GLN A 161 6.56 8.26 15.59
C GLN A 161 5.51 7.41 14.88
N ASN A 162 4.67 8.09 14.08
CA ASN A 162 3.66 7.44 13.27
C ASN A 162 4.30 6.73 12.07
N LYS A 163 4.42 5.42 12.14
CA LYS A 163 4.76 4.58 10.98
C LYS A 163 3.77 3.42 10.90
N LYS A 164 3.40 3.03 9.69
CA LYS A 164 2.48 1.89 9.47
C LYS A 164 3.26 0.65 9.05
N PHE A 165 3.12 -0.44 9.80
CA PHE A 165 3.46 -1.76 9.31
C PHE A 165 2.34 -2.23 8.40
N LYS A 166 2.66 -2.69 7.19
CA LYS A 166 1.70 -3.12 6.18
C LYS A 166 1.93 -4.59 5.84
N ALA A 167 0.84 -5.35 5.68
CA ALA A 167 0.88 -6.68 5.08
C ALA A 167 -0.09 -6.72 3.90
N THR A 168 0.33 -7.39 2.81
CA THR A 168 -0.45 -7.49 1.58
C THR A 168 -0.82 -8.94 1.33
N VAL A 169 -2.08 -9.19 1.00
CA VAL A 169 -2.63 -10.51 0.67
C VAL A 169 -3.03 -10.54 -0.80
N LYS A 170 -2.43 -11.44 -1.56
CA LYS A 170 -2.71 -11.65 -2.99
C LYS A 170 -3.13 -13.09 -3.26
N ASN A 171 -3.91 -13.30 -4.31
CA ASN A 171 -4.11 -14.62 -4.88
C ASN A 171 -2.77 -15.11 -5.43
N LYS A 172 -2.32 -16.32 -5.02
CA LYS A 172 -0.99 -16.83 -5.39
C LYS A 172 -0.88 -17.13 -6.88
N GLU A 173 -1.99 -17.52 -7.52
CA GLU A 173 -2.04 -17.91 -8.93
C GLU A 173 -1.94 -16.71 -9.87
N SER A 174 -2.72 -15.65 -9.58
CA SER A 174 -2.86 -14.51 -10.48
C SER A 174 -2.11 -13.25 -10.03
N GLY A 175 -1.56 -13.23 -8.82
CA GLY A 175 -0.96 -12.03 -8.23
C GLY A 175 -1.98 -10.94 -7.86
N LYS A 176 -3.27 -11.11 -8.15
CA LYS A 176 -4.30 -10.10 -7.87
C LYS A 176 -4.53 -9.90 -6.39
N ALA A 177 -4.78 -8.65 -6.00
CA ALA A 177 -5.10 -8.27 -4.63
C ALA A 177 -6.38 -8.94 -4.13
N MET A 178 -6.37 -9.42 -2.88
CA MET A 178 -7.51 -10.07 -2.25
C MET A 178 -8.20 -9.11 -1.28
N LYS A 179 -9.29 -8.45 -1.73
CA LYS A 179 -10.12 -7.57 -0.91
C LYS A 179 -10.97 -8.35 0.08
N GLY A 180 -11.19 -7.78 1.28
CA GLY A 180 -12.15 -8.29 2.28
C GLY A 180 -11.70 -9.55 3.02
N ILE A 181 -10.43 -9.97 2.89
CA ILE A 181 -9.88 -11.12 3.61
C ILE A 181 -9.65 -10.73 5.06
N ARG A 182 -10.21 -11.53 5.99
CA ARG A 182 -9.94 -11.36 7.42
C ARG A 182 -8.53 -11.86 7.75
N VAL A 183 -7.71 -10.95 8.27
CA VAL A 183 -6.32 -11.20 8.67
C VAL A 183 -6.22 -11.06 10.18
N LEU A 184 -5.62 -12.06 10.83
CA LEU A 184 -5.24 -12.02 12.23
C LEU A 184 -3.75 -11.71 12.33
N MET A 185 -3.42 -10.53 12.83
CA MET A 185 -2.03 -10.12 13.07
C MET A 185 -1.75 -10.13 14.57
N LYS A 186 -0.63 -10.75 14.97
CA LYS A 186 -0.11 -10.69 16.34
C LYS A 186 1.22 -9.98 16.32
N VAL A 187 1.39 -8.99 17.19
CA VAL A 187 2.64 -8.25 17.41
C VAL A 187 3.13 -8.56 18.81
N PHE A 188 4.32 -9.14 18.91
CA PHE A 188 4.88 -9.63 20.17
C PHE A 188 5.78 -8.57 20.81
N THR A 189 5.70 -8.49 22.13
CA THR A 189 6.64 -7.75 23.00
C THR A 189 7.07 -8.73 24.08
N GLY A 190 8.27 -9.31 23.92
CA GLY A 190 8.66 -10.49 24.68
C GLY A 190 7.70 -11.65 24.45
N ASN A 191 7.23 -12.28 25.50
CA ASN A 191 6.30 -13.41 25.46
C ASN A 191 4.81 -12.98 25.33
N LYS A 192 4.49 -11.70 25.53
CA LYS A 192 3.14 -11.14 25.38
C LYS A 192 2.92 -10.66 23.95
N TYR A 193 1.66 -10.65 23.49
CA TYR A 193 1.32 -10.11 22.18
C TYR A 193 0.03 -9.31 22.17
N LYS A 194 -0.03 -8.31 21.31
CA LYS A 194 -1.26 -7.62 20.95
C LYS A 194 -1.84 -8.21 19.67
N LYS A 195 -3.13 -8.50 19.68
CA LYS A 195 -3.88 -9.11 18.59
C LYS A 195 -4.65 -8.05 17.81
N TYR A 196 -4.59 -8.09 16.48
CA TYR A 196 -5.35 -7.23 15.58
C TYR A 196 -6.15 -8.10 14.60
N SER A 197 -7.47 -7.90 14.54
CA SER A 197 -8.36 -8.53 13.56
C SER A 197 -8.73 -7.50 12.50
N LEU A 198 -8.22 -7.67 11.28
CA LEU A 198 -8.28 -6.67 10.22
C LEU A 198 -8.90 -7.27 8.95
N LYS A 199 -9.50 -6.44 8.09
CA LYS A 199 -9.94 -6.84 6.75
C LYS A 199 -9.09 -6.12 5.69
N THR A 200 -8.64 -6.85 4.68
CA THR A 200 -7.88 -6.25 3.57
C THR A 200 -8.73 -5.25 2.77
N ASN A 201 -8.13 -4.13 2.41
CA ASN A 201 -8.74 -3.11 1.55
C ASN A 201 -8.76 -3.55 0.07
N LYS A 202 -9.16 -2.67 -0.87
CA LYS A 202 -9.21 -2.93 -2.31
C LYS A 202 -7.87 -3.38 -2.91
N ASN A 203 -6.76 -2.94 -2.33
CA ASN A 203 -5.39 -3.30 -2.74
C ASN A 203 -4.85 -4.55 -2.01
N GLY A 204 -5.70 -5.27 -1.26
CA GLY A 204 -5.31 -6.44 -0.49
C GLY A 204 -4.46 -6.14 0.74
N VAL A 205 -4.44 -4.89 1.23
CA VAL A 205 -3.54 -4.42 2.30
C VAL A 205 -4.28 -4.33 3.63
N VAL A 206 -3.62 -4.77 4.69
CA VAL A 206 -3.92 -4.45 6.09
C VAL A 206 -2.74 -3.68 6.69
N SER A 207 -3.00 -2.81 7.66
CA SER A 207 -1.95 -2.06 8.35
C SER A 207 -2.27 -1.82 9.81
N ILE A 208 -1.21 -1.68 10.61
CA ILE A 208 -1.25 -1.24 12.01
C ILE A 208 -0.29 -0.07 12.20
N ASN A 209 -0.58 0.82 13.15
CA ASN A 209 0.33 1.89 13.54
C ASN A 209 1.35 1.37 14.55
N THR A 210 2.61 1.79 14.42
CA THR A 210 3.71 1.37 15.29
C THR A 210 4.03 2.37 16.41
N LYS A 211 3.34 3.52 16.49
CA LYS A 211 3.63 4.62 17.44
C LYS A 211 3.76 4.15 18.89
N ASN A 212 2.91 3.20 19.32
CA ASN A 212 2.85 2.72 20.71
C ASN A 212 3.70 1.48 20.97
N LEU A 213 4.55 1.05 20.02
CA LEU A 213 5.49 -0.04 20.25
C LEU A 213 6.69 0.46 21.05
N LYS A 214 7.06 -0.25 22.11
CA LYS A 214 8.28 0.03 22.90
C LYS A 214 9.53 -0.11 22.03
N LYS A 215 10.66 0.45 22.45
CA LYS A 215 11.96 0.21 21.80
C LYS A 215 12.28 -1.29 21.82
N GLY A 216 12.91 -1.79 20.75
CA GLY A 216 13.26 -3.19 20.59
C GLY A 216 12.71 -3.83 19.33
N THR A 217 12.89 -5.14 19.21
CA THR A 217 12.41 -5.93 18.07
C THR A 217 11.13 -6.67 18.42
N HIS A 218 10.09 -6.41 17.67
CA HIS A 218 8.77 -7.03 17.82
C HIS A 218 8.55 -8.05 16.71
N LYS A 219 8.48 -9.34 17.06
CA LYS A 219 8.08 -10.39 16.11
C LYS A 219 6.62 -10.13 15.67
N VAL A 220 6.31 -10.36 14.40
CA VAL A 220 4.97 -10.20 13.84
C VAL A 220 4.57 -11.49 13.14
N THR A 221 3.37 -11.99 13.43
CA THR A 221 2.76 -13.06 12.65
C THR A 221 1.49 -12.55 11.98
N VAL A 222 1.33 -12.89 10.71
CA VAL A 222 0.19 -12.49 9.88
C VAL A 222 -0.50 -13.76 9.41
N ASN A 223 -1.72 -14.01 9.86
CA ASN A 223 -2.43 -15.26 9.64
C ASN A 223 -3.78 -15.03 8.97
N VAL A 224 -4.11 -15.86 8.01
CA VAL A 224 -5.44 -15.99 7.40
C VAL A 224 -5.95 -17.40 7.69
N LYS A 225 -7.10 -17.52 8.36
CA LYS A 225 -7.78 -18.81 8.55
C LYS A 225 -8.41 -19.28 7.24
N ALA A 226 -8.50 -20.59 7.05
CA ALA A 226 -9.25 -21.17 5.94
C ALA A 226 -10.73 -20.75 6.01
N THR A 227 -11.32 -20.53 4.85
CA THR A 227 -12.76 -20.25 4.69
C THR A 227 -13.33 -21.08 3.55
N SER A 228 -14.61 -20.91 3.24
CA SER A 228 -15.20 -21.49 2.02
C SER A 228 -14.49 -21.02 0.75
N LYS A 229 -13.88 -19.83 0.74
CA LYS A 229 -13.29 -19.17 -0.46
C LYS A 229 -11.77 -19.26 -0.55
N VAL A 230 -11.07 -19.32 0.59
CA VAL A 230 -9.59 -19.27 0.62
C VAL A 230 -9.02 -20.39 1.50
N ARG A 231 -7.80 -20.83 1.21
CA ARG A 231 -7.02 -21.74 2.05
C ARG A 231 -6.34 -20.94 3.18
N LYS A 232 -5.97 -21.61 4.30
CA LYS A 232 -5.13 -20.99 5.34
C LYS A 232 -3.81 -20.51 4.75
N ALA A 233 -3.31 -19.39 5.27
CA ALA A 233 -2.00 -18.84 4.91
C ALA A 233 -1.40 -18.09 6.09
N SER A 234 -0.07 -18.04 6.19
CA SER A 234 0.63 -17.31 7.21
C SER A 234 1.92 -16.70 6.68
N ALA A 235 2.38 -15.63 7.33
CA ALA A 235 3.69 -15.05 7.14
C ALA A 235 4.26 -14.56 8.48
N LYS A 236 5.57 -14.62 8.63
CA LYS A 236 6.33 -14.08 9.78
C LYS A 236 7.08 -12.83 9.34
N SER A 237 7.19 -11.84 10.22
CA SER A 237 7.91 -10.60 10.00
C SER A 237 8.39 -10.01 11.32
N SER A 238 8.97 -8.80 11.28
CA SER A 238 9.33 -8.05 12.47
C SER A 238 9.24 -6.54 12.27
N ILE A 239 9.07 -5.83 13.37
CA ILE A 239 9.16 -4.37 13.47
C ILE A 239 10.28 -4.07 14.45
N ARG A 240 11.34 -3.40 14.00
CA ARG A 240 12.41 -2.91 14.89
C ARG A 240 12.11 -1.45 15.23
N THR A 241 11.71 -1.20 16.47
CA THR A 241 11.49 0.16 16.98
C THR A 241 12.79 0.63 17.64
N VAL A 242 13.32 1.74 17.11
CA VAL A 242 14.58 2.34 17.58
C VAL A 242 14.34 3.70 18.16
N ASP A 243 15.26 4.19 18.98
CA ASP A 243 15.31 5.57 19.39
C ASP A 243 15.73 6.44 18.20
N ASN A 244 15.21 7.65 18.14
CA ASN A 244 15.66 8.68 17.23
C ASN A 244 16.54 9.73 17.93
N ALA A 245 16.94 9.46 19.18
CA ALA A 245 17.83 10.37 19.90
C ALA A 245 19.14 10.51 19.13
N LYS A 246 19.56 11.73 18.99
CA LYS A 246 20.90 12.08 18.50
C LYS A 246 21.87 11.97 19.68
N HIS A 247 23.10 11.64 19.41
CA HIS A 247 24.17 11.58 20.39
C HIS A 247 25.26 12.56 19.98
N ILE A 248 25.86 13.19 20.98
CA ILE A 248 27.06 14.01 20.87
C ILE A 248 28.07 13.54 21.91
N LYS A 249 29.30 13.99 21.81
CA LYS A 249 30.34 13.81 22.82
C LYS A 249 30.48 15.04 23.67
N LEU A 250 30.67 14.84 24.96
CA LEU A 250 31.04 15.83 25.93
C LEU A 250 32.44 15.49 26.45
N LYS A 251 33.42 16.35 26.21
CA LYS A 251 34.76 16.22 26.74
C LYS A 251 34.92 17.17 27.92
N VAL A 252 35.45 16.66 29.02
CA VAL A 252 35.73 17.42 30.25
C VAL A 252 36.83 16.71 31.04
N ASN A 253 37.81 17.44 31.54
CA ASN A 253 38.90 16.92 32.40
C ASN A 253 39.53 15.60 31.89
N GLY A 254 39.83 15.54 30.57
CA GLY A 254 40.43 14.35 29.94
C GLY A 254 39.41 13.23 29.61
N HIS A 255 38.22 13.28 30.13
CA HIS A 255 37.16 12.29 29.89
C HIS A 255 36.30 12.63 28.66
N THR A 256 35.82 11.58 27.98
CA THR A 256 34.86 11.72 26.85
C THR A 256 33.60 10.95 27.18
N LEU A 257 32.50 11.68 27.39
CA LEU A 257 31.20 11.16 27.78
C LEU A 257 30.25 11.15 26.59
N ASP A 258 29.33 10.19 26.54
CA ASP A 258 28.30 10.10 25.52
C ASP A 258 27.04 10.81 26.01
N VAL A 259 26.54 11.78 25.26
CA VAL A 259 25.33 12.52 25.59
C VAL A 259 24.21 12.16 24.61
N ARG A 260 23.12 11.65 25.15
CA ARG A 260 21.88 11.42 24.41
C ARG A 260 21.05 12.70 24.45
N LEU A 261 20.82 13.30 23.28
CA LEU A 261 20.02 14.52 23.14
C LEU A 261 18.51 14.23 23.10
N GLU A 262 17.73 15.15 23.65
CA GLU A 262 16.28 15.18 23.44
C GLU A 262 15.94 15.61 22.00
N ASN A 263 14.74 15.26 21.51
CA ASN A 263 14.33 15.58 20.14
C ASN A 263 13.46 16.85 20.13
N ILE A 264 14.07 18.00 20.37
CA ILE A 264 13.43 19.31 20.46
C ILE A 264 14.06 20.32 19.48
N LYS A 265 13.51 21.52 19.36
CA LYS A 265 14.02 22.57 18.47
C LYS A 265 15.45 23.01 18.88
N ALA A 266 15.69 23.22 20.19
CA ALA A 266 17.00 23.60 20.71
C ALA A 266 18.11 22.62 20.31
N THR A 267 17.88 21.31 20.45
CA THR A 267 18.88 20.29 20.10
C THR A 267 19.11 20.14 18.60
N LYS A 268 18.13 20.46 17.77
CA LYS A 268 18.33 20.51 16.32
C LYS A 268 19.26 21.66 15.95
N GLU A 269 19.05 22.82 16.53
CA GLU A 269 19.91 23.98 16.31
C GLU A 269 21.31 23.77 16.88
N LEU A 270 21.42 23.21 18.09
CA LEU A 270 22.71 22.81 18.67
C LEU A 270 23.49 21.87 17.74
N LEU A 271 22.82 20.89 17.13
CA LEU A 271 23.44 19.99 16.17
C LEU A 271 23.92 20.70 14.91
N ASN A 272 23.14 21.64 14.37
CA ASN A 272 23.53 22.46 13.21
C ASN A 272 24.80 23.27 13.49
N ARG A 273 24.93 23.81 14.72
CA ARG A 273 26.14 24.55 15.14
C ARG A 273 27.34 23.61 15.30
N LEU A 274 27.13 22.44 15.88
CA LEU A 274 28.17 21.39 16.01
C LEU A 274 28.64 20.82 14.66
N GLU A 275 27.90 21.03 13.56
CA GLU A 275 28.38 20.73 12.20
C GLU A 275 29.48 21.68 11.74
N LYS A 276 29.52 22.91 12.32
CA LYS A 276 30.51 23.94 12.01
C LYS A 276 31.77 23.85 12.88
N GLY A 277 31.74 23.05 13.95
CA GLY A 277 32.85 22.84 14.85
C GLY A 277 32.42 22.56 16.29
N ASP A 278 33.39 22.23 17.12
CA ASP A 278 33.19 21.98 18.54
C ASP A 278 32.80 23.26 19.29
N ILE A 279 31.93 23.13 20.29
CA ILE A 279 31.48 24.21 21.14
C ILE A 279 32.17 24.08 22.50
N LYS A 280 33.00 25.04 22.87
CA LYS A 280 33.69 25.12 24.17
C LYS A 280 32.94 26.05 25.10
N ILE A 281 32.63 25.58 26.31
CA ILE A 281 31.88 26.29 27.33
C ILE A 281 32.73 26.33 28.61
N LYS A 282 33.10 27.52 29.05
CA LYS A 282 33.69 27.72 30.39
C LYS A 282 32.54 27.64 31.40
N ALA A 283 32.50 26.58 32.15
CA ALA A 283 31.43 26.27 33.09
C ALA A 283 31.92 26.43 34.52
N ARG A 284 31.24 27.28 35.28
CA ARG A 284 31.52 27.55 36.69
C ARG A 284 30.80 26.52 37.58
N GLU A 285 31.41 26.26 38.72
CA GLU A 285 30.71 25.59 39.82
C GLU A 285 29.57 26.45 40.33
N TYR A 286 28.39 25.88 40.54
CA TYR A 286 27.28 26.59 41.11
C TYR A 286 26.46 25.68 42.04
N GLY A 287 26.23 26.18 43.24
CA GLY A 287 25.35 25.60 44.26
C GLY A 287 25.69 24.24 44.77
N GLY A 288 26.82 23.64 44.40
CA GLY A 288 27.18 22.28 44.77
C GLY A 288 26.42 21.19 44.02
N PHE A 289 25.72 21.56 42.91
CA PHE A 289 24.90 20.59 42.17
C PHE A 289 25.04 20.65 40.64
N GLU A 290 25.63 21.72 40.08
CA GLU A 290 25.78 21.86 38.63
C GLU A 290 27.06 22.60 38.20
N LYS A 291 27.47 22.39 36.94
CA LYS A 291 28.44 23.22 36.20
C LYS A 291 27.68 23.98 35.16
N VAL A 292 27.66 25.32 35.25
CA VAL A 292 26.88 26.23 34.38
C VAL A 292 27.77 27.18 33.60
N GLY A 293 27.52 27.35 32.30
CA GLY A 293 28.28 28.29 31.45
C GLY A 293 27.53 28.73 30.21
N GLY A 294 27.89 29.92 29.72
CA GLY A 294 27.29 30.55 28.55
C GLY A 294 27.70 29.85 27.26
N LEU A 295 26.76 29.68 26.35
CA LEU A 295 26.98 29.14 25.01
C LEU A 295 27.63 30.13 24.03
N GLY A 296 27.57 31.44 24.31
CA GLY A 296 27.95 32.49 23.37
C GLY A 296 26.93 32.75 22.25
N PHE A 297 25.79 32.06 22.31
CA PHE A 297 24.64 32.21 21.39
C PHE A 297 23.37 31.71 22.06
N SER A 298 22.22 32.04 21.49
CA SER A 298 20.93 31.57 21.98
C SER A 298 20.43 30.36 21.18
N LEU A 299 19.68 29.49 21.87
CA LEU A 299 18.92 28.36 21.33
C LEU A 299 17.42 28.53 21.62
N PRO A 300 16.52 28.04 20.80
CA PRO A 300 15.08 28.10 21.08
C PRO A 300 14.73 27.39 22.39
N ALA A 301 14.47 28.13 23.45
CA ALA A 301 14.04 27.60 24.74
C ALA A 301 12.57 27.18 24.73
N SER A 302 12.23 26.24 25.60
CA SER A 302 10.85 25.81 25.91
C SER A 302 10.84 25.34 27.35
N ASP A 303 11.05 26.29 28.24
CA ASP A 303 11.27 26.05 29.65
C ASP A 303 10.03 25.49 30.32
N LYS A 304 10.23 24.60 31.27
CA LYS A 304 9.23 23.96 32.09
C LYS A 304 9.81 23.64 33.45
N TYR A 305 9.01 23.77 34.47
CA TYR A 305 9.41 23.33 35.79
C TYR A 305 9.67 21.82 35.79
N ILE A 306 10.92 21.46 35.97
CA ILE A 306 11.41 20.07 35.99
C ILE A 306 12.37 19.84 37.11
N SER A 307 12.38 18.61 37.67
CA SER A 307 13.45 18.14 38.53
C SER A 307 14.56 17.52 37.66
N THR A 308 15.80 17.90 37.93
CA THR A 308 17.01 17.36 37.31
C THR A 308 17.61 16.26 38.17
N SER A 309 18.56 15.57 37.62
CA SER A 309 19.37 14.53 38.29
C SER A 309 20.75 14.45 37.64
N ALA A 310 21.69 13.80 38.29
CA ALA A 310 23.05 13.67 37.77
C ALA A 310 23.07 13.19 36.29
N GLY A 311 23.86 13.91 35.46
CA GLY A 311 23.99 13.72 34.03
C GLY A 311 22.97 14.47 33.20
N ASP A 312 21.94 15.10 33.76
CA ASP A 312 21.03 15.95 33.00
C ASP A 312 21.76 17.19 32.46
N ILE A 313 21.57 17.50 31.20
CA ILE A 313 22.04 18.72 30.54
C ILE A 313 20.81 19.53 30.18
N VAL A 314 20.76 20.75 30.67
CA VAL A 314 19.65 21.68 30.41
C VAL A 314 20.14 22.96 29.77
N LEU A 315 19.24 23.65 29.10
CA LEU A 315 19.36 25.02 28.66
C LEU A 315 18.61 25.91 29.68
N TYR A 316 19.25 26.92 30.17
CA TYR A 316 18.69 27.94 31.04
C TYR A 316 18.70 29.27 30.31
N GLU A 317 17.59 30.01 30.36
CA GLU A 317 17.40 31.30 29.69
C GLU A 317 17.80 31.35 28.20
N GLY A 318 17.75 30.19 27.55
CA GLY A 318 18.05 30.07 26.11
C GLY A 318 19.53 30.17 25.72
N ASN A 319 20.44 30.56 26.60
CA ASN A 319 21.84 30.88 26.28
C ASN A 319 22.88 30.26 27.21
N GLN A 320 22.48 29.61 28.30
CA GLN A 320 23.37 28.90 29.23
C GLN A 320 23.13 27.40 29.23
N ILE A 321 24.18 26.61 29.33
CA ILE A 321 24.12 25.16 29.53
C ILE A 321 24.52 24.86 30.97
N SER A 322 23.66 24.05 31.63
CA SER A 322 23.96 23.47 32.95
C SER A 322 24.08 21.96 32.83
N LEU A 323 25.18 21.40 33.36
CA LEU A 323 25.39 19.97 33.55
C LEU A 323 25.26 19.64 35.02
N PHE A 324 24.20 18.91 35.38
CA PHE A 324 23.93 18.51 36.75
C PHE A 324 24.73 17.28 37.17
N TYR A 325 25.29 17.28 38.37
CA TYR A 325 25.86 16.11 39.04
C TYR A 325 25.12 15.77 40.35
N GLU A 326 24.25 16.66 40.83
CA GLU A 326 23.26 16.44 41.87
C GLU A 326 21.86 16.85 41.33
N SER A 327 20.83 16.91 42.17
CA SER A 327 19.47 17.30 41.80
C SER A 327 19.14 18.75 42.07
N ASN A 328 18.34 19.37 41.24
CA ASN A 328 17.70 20.66 41.45
C ASN A 328 16.34 20.70 40.73
N SER A 329 15.49 21.65 41.08
CA SER A 329 14.19 21.85 40.42
C SER A 329 13.99 23.31 40.07
N TRP A 330 13.78 23.59 38.79
CA TRP A 330 13.58 24.92 38.25
C TRP A 330 12.97 24.89 36.84
N ASP A 331 12.75 26.04 36.25
CA ASP A 331 12.30 26.14 34.87
C ASP A 331 13.48 25.98 33.91
N TYR A 332 13.52 24.86 33.22
CA TYR A 332 14.59 24.49 32.28
C TYR A 332 14.05 23.89 30.99
N THR A 333 14.79 24.07 29.90
CA THR A 333 14.65 23.30 28.68
C THR A 333 15.63 22.13 28.71
N ARG A 334 15.18 20.88 28.88
CA ARG A 334 16.05 19.69 28.89
C ARG A 334 16.66 19.45 27.52
N ILE A 335 17.98 19.54 27.40
CA ILE A 335 18.76 19.31 26.18
C ILE A 335 19.10 17.83 26.00
N GLY A 336 19.51 17.18 27.07
CA GLY A 336 19.92 15.77 26.98
C GLY A 336 20.36 15.20 28.30
N LYS A 337 20.99 14.01 28.23
CA LYS A 337 21.53 13.33 29.40
C LYS A 337 22.80 12.58 29.06
N VAL A 338 23.81 12.68 29.90
CA VAL A 338 25.02 11.87 29.89
C VAL A 338 24.62 10.41 30.11
N GLN A 339 25.23 9.51 29.33
CA GLN A 339 24.90 8.10 29.35
C GLN A 339 26.00 7.28 30.02
N LYS A 340 25.59 6.20 30.68
CA LYS A 340 26.51 5.20 31.24
C LYS A 340 27.53 5.80 32.24
N VAL A 341 27.10 6.68 33.08
CA VAL A 341 27.86 7.26 34.18
C VAL A 341 26.95 7.32 35.42
N THR A 342 27.46 7.01 36.56
CA THR A 342 26.79 7.19 37.85
C THR A 342 26.98 8.62 38.36
N ALA A 343 26.18 9.03 39.36
CA ALA A 343 26.31 10.37 39.97
C ALA A 343 27.70 10.55 40.61
N ALA A 344 28.20 9.57 41.32
CA ALA A 344 29.51 9.59 41.96
C ALA A 344 30.64 9.70 40.93
N GLU A 345 30.61 8.90 39.86
CA GLU A 345 31.59 8.97 38.78
C GLU A 345 31.57 10.33 38.09
N LEU A 346 30.38 10.88 37.82
CA LEU A 346 30.24 12.19 37.16
C LEU A 346 30.81 13.30 38.06
N LYS A 347 30.48 13.29 39.35
CA LYS A 347 31.00 14.24 40.33
C LYS A 347 32.53 14.18 40.43
N SER A 348 33.12 13.00 40.45
CA SER A 348 34.58 12.79 40.41
C SER A 348 35.20 13.34 39.11
N ILE A 349 34.59 13.07 37.94
CA ILE A 349 35.08 13.58 36.66
C ILE A 349 35.02 15.11 36.58
N LEU A 350 33.98 15.74 37.11
CA LEU A 350 33.81 17.20 37.08
C LEU A 350 34.69 17.92 38.09
N GLY A 351 35.01 17.30 39.24
CA GLY A 351 35.77 17.94 40.31
C GLY A 351 35.06 19.11 40.98
N SER A 352 35.74 19.78 41.90
CA SER A 352 35.15 20.86 42.71
C SER A 352 35.19 22.26 42.07
N GLY A 353 36.11 22.52 41.12
CA GLY A 353 36.30 23.84 40.50
C GLY A 353 35.58 24.03 39.17
N ASP A 354 35.88 25.14 38.53
CA ASP A 354 35.41 25.45 37.17
C ASP A 354 35.99 24.45 36.15
N VAL A 355 35.25 24.19 35.09
CA VAL A 355 35.66 23.24 34.06
C VAL A 355 35.40 23.81 32.64
N THR A 356 36.11 23.30 31.66
CA THR A 356 35.78 23.52 30.26
C THR A 356 35.02 22.32 29.71
N LEU A 357 33.77 22.51 29.38
CA LEU A 357 32.92 21.54 28.66
C LEU A 357 33.13 21.71 27.17
N THR A 358 33.50 20.65 26.46
CA THR A 358 33.57 20.69 24.98
C THR A 358 32.53 19.76 24.40
N LEU A 359 31.53 20.30 23.70
CA LEU A 359 30.54 19.55 22.96
C LEU A 359 31.02 19.31 21.52
N SER A 360 30.98 18.08 21.03
CA SER A 360 31.41 17.73 19.68
C SER A 360 30.46 16.74 19.01
N ARG A 361 30.44 16.77 17.67
CA ARG A 361 29.74 15.72 16.89
C ARG A 361 30.46 14.38 17.08
N LYS A 362 29.67 13.31 16.96
CA LYS A 362 30.16 11.93 17.02
C LYS A 362 30.84 11.54 15.72
#